data_158978bb3013a8d82d8e98709533d385
#
_entry.id   158978bb3013a8d82d8e98709533d385
#
_cell.length_a   1.000
_cell.length_b   1.000
_cell.length_c   1.000
_cell.angle_alpha   90.00
_cell.angle_beta   90.00
_cell.angle_gamma   90.00
#
_symmetry.space_group_name_H-M   'P 1'
#
loop_
_entity.id
_entity.type
_entity.pdbx_description
1 polymer ?
#
loop_
_entity_poly.entity_id
_entity_poly.type
_entity_poly.pdbx_seq_one_letter_code
_entity_poly.pdbx_strand_id
1 'polypeptide(L)'
;PTLPLEDAESTLRQLKQHCIRDDDALRPLAACLRAASAWRRKAHDSLEGQGAYFITLNRNKQSVAVDLKSEEGLKVFYDLVKEADVVIENFSAGVADKLKISYRYLREYNPGIITCSISGFGSAGPNYQRPAFDQVVQALGGGMSITGTDAEHPTRAGIPIGDLGGGMFGVMGVLSALYERERSGEGQHVDISMLDCQISMLNYMATMYFLSGQEPTPIGNSHFVHVPYNSYRTSDGHIIIAVIFDSFWDNLLEVVDFEPFRDEKYKTQPGRLADKDFIDGKLNELLATNTSDYWLKQLQEKRIPCAKVNRFGEALSDEQVLSRNMVVDLEHPSGATTRGPGNPIKLSRTDEESFSPAPLLGQHTDTVLTGLLGYSAEQVAQLREEGKIA
;
A
#
# COMPACT_ATOMS: atom_id res chain seq x y z
N PRO A 1 -22.86 18.26 -0.09
CA PRO A 1 -23.87 17.46 -0.74
C PRO A 1 -23.24 16.78 -1.96
N THR A 2 -22.87 15.52 -1.81
CA THR A 2 -22.44 14.68 -2.92
C THR A 2 -23.67 14.42 -3.77
N LEU A 3 -23.73 14.98 -4.96
CA LEU A 3 -24.70 14.57 -5.98
C LEU A 3 -24.49 13.10 -6.27
N PRO A 4 -25.51 12.24 -6.13
CA PRO A 4 -25.45 10.87 -6.61
C PRO A 4 -25.38 10.94 -8.14
N LEU A 5 -24.23 10.63 -8.69
CA LEU A 5 -24.03 10.48 -10.14
C LEU A 5 -24.55 9.09 -10.54
N GLU A 6 -25.84 8.88 -10.45
CA GLU A 6 -26.47 7.63 -10.90
C GLU A 6 -26.36 7.44 -12.42
N ASP A 7 -26.19 8.52 -13.18
CA ASP A 7 -25.96 8.45 -14.62
C ASP A 7 -25.25 9.70 -15.14
N ALA A 8 -24.10 9.53 -15.85
CA ALA A 8 -23.39 10.63 -16.48
C ALA A 8 -24.25 11.39 -17.51
N GLU A 9 -25.23 10.73 -18.12
CA GLU A 9 -26.18 11.35 -19.03
C GLU A 9 -27.24 12.22 -18.30
N SER A 10 -27.63 11.82 -17.10
CA SER A 10 -28.53 12.62 -16.25
C SER A 10 -27.85 13.91 -15.82
N THR A 11 -26.59 13.84 -15.38
CA THR A 11 -25.78 15.02 -15.01
C THR A 11 -25.56 15.94 -16.20
N LEU A 12 -25.29 15.40 -17.39
CA LEU A 12 -25.17 16.18 -18.62
C LEU A 12 -26.47 16.85 -19.03
N ARG A 13 -27.60 16.17 -18.88
CA ARG A 13 -28.94 16.77 -19.13
C ARG A 13 -29.21 17.93 -18.18
N GLN A 14 -28.88 17.80 -16.89
CA GLN A 14 -29.03 18.86 -15.91
C GLN A 14 -28.14 20.06 -16.20
N LEU A 15 -26.88 19.85 -16.61
CA LEU A 15 -25.97 20.91 -17.01
C LEU A 15 -26.45 21.63 -18.28
N LYS A 16 -26.97 20.92 -19.29
CA LYS A 16 -27.58 21.51 -20.47
C LYS A 16 -28.82 22.38 -20.14
N GLN A 17 -29.61 21.94 -19.18
CA GLN A 17 -30.83 22.68 -18.79
C GLN A 17 -30.57 23.92 -17.96
N HIS A 18 -29.48 23.97 -17.19
CA HIS A 18 -29.29 24.98 -16.14
C HIS A 18 -28.07 25.89 -16.30
N CYS A 19 -27.01 25.47 -17.02
CA CYS A 19 -25.72 26.16 -16.94
C CYS A 19 -24.99 26.45 -18.27
N ILE A 20 -25.13 25.62 -19.30
CA ILE A 20 -24.29 25.72 -20.52
C ILE A 20 -25.14 25.51 -21.78
N ARG A 21 -25.14 26.46 -22.69
CA ARG A 21 -25.91 26.42 -23.95
C ARG A 21 -25.11 25.95 -25.17
N ASP A 22 -23.78 25.77 -25.04
CA ASP A 22 -22.92 25.39 -26.14
C ASP A 22 -22.58 23.89 -26.07
N ASP A 23 -23.06 23.12 -27.05
CA ASP A 23 -22.86 21.67 -27.16
C ASP A 23 -21.40 21.27 -27.42
N ASP A 24 -20.61 22.12 -28.08
CA ASP A 24 -19.19 21.83 -28.35
C ASP A 24 -18.32 22.01 -27.11
N ALA A 25 -18.65 22.94 -26.22
CA ALA A 25 -18.00 23.09 -24.92
C ALA A 25 -18.30 21.93 -23.95
N LEU A 26 -19.42 21.25 -24.14
CA LEU A 26 -19.82 20.11 -23.29
C LEU A 26 -19.19 18.76 -23.69
N ARG A 27 -18.71 18.62 -24.93
CA ARG A 27 -18.13 17.35 -25.42
C ARG A 27 -16.94 16.85 -24.60
N PRO A 28 -15.93 17.69 -24.27
CA PRO A 28 -14.82 17.27 -23.41
C PRO A 28 -15.30 16.90 -22.00
N LEU A 29 -16.22 17.69 -21.43
CA LEU A 29 -16.79 17.43 -20.11
C LEU A 29 -17.59 16.12 -20.10
N ALA A 30 -18.36 15.84 -21.13
CA ALA A 30 -19.09 14.61 -21.32
C ALA A 30 -18.16 13.38 -21.42
N ALA A 31 -17.03 13.52 -22.11
CA ALA A 31 -16.03 12.47 -22.20
C ALA A 31 -15.36 12.24 -20.84
N CYS A 32 -15.00 13.31 -20.12
CA CYS A 32 -14.44 13.21 -18.77
C CYS A 32 -15.41 12.57 -17.76
N LEU A 33 -16.68 12.95 -17.78
CA LEU A 33 -17.70 12.38 -16.89
C LEU A 33 -17.98 10.89 -17.19
N ARG A 34 -18.00 10.50 -18.47
CA ARG A 34 -18.11 9.08 -18.87
C ARG A 34 -16.87 8.28 -18.46
N ALA A 35 -15.67 8.82 -18.66
CA ALA A 35 -14.44 8.20 -18.24
C ALA A 35 -14.37 8.06 -16.71
N ALA A 36 -14.72 9.12 -15.98
CA ALA A 36 -14.79 9.10 -14.52
C ALA A 36 -15.83 8.12 -13.97
N SER A 37 -17.00 8.04 -14.60
CA SER A 37 -18.03 7.06 -14.23
C SER A 37 -17.63 5.63 -14.55
N ALA A 38 -16.97 5.40 -15.69
CA ALA A 38 -16.44 4.09 -16.05
C ALA A 38 -15.29 3.68 -15.13
N TRP A 39 -14.42 4.62 -14.78
CA TRP A 39 -13.32 4.40 -13.83
C TRP A 39 -13.85 4.14 -12.41
N ARG A 40 -14.85 4.92 -11.95
CA ARG A 40 -15.48 4.68 -10.63
C ARG A 40 -16.16 3.31 -10.57
N ARG A 41 -16.89 2.91 -11.60
CA ARG A 41 -17.46 1.55 -11.67
C ARG A 41 -16.37 0.49 -11.59
N LYS A 42 -15.25 0.66 -12.31
CA LYS A 42 -14.10 -0.24 -12.25
C LYS A 42 -13.34 -0.19 -10.92
N ALA A 43 -13.17 1.00 -10.32
CA ALA A 43 -12.49 1.15 -9.03
C ALA A 43 -13.35 0.67 -7.84
N HIS A 44 -14.67 0.57 -8.03
CA HIS A 44 -15.60 -0.01 -7.08
C HIS A 44 -16.12 -1.37 -7.57
N ASP A 45 -15.32 -2.08 -8.38
CA ASP A 45 -15.62 -3.47 -8.69
C ASP A 45 -15.79 -4.20 -7.36
N SER A 46 -16.99 -4.70 -7.16
CA SER A 46 -17.39 -5.40 -5.96
C SER A 46 -17.73 -6.83 -6.32
N LEU A 47 -17.42 -7.73 -5.43
CA LEU A 47 -17.86 -9.09 -5.47
C LEU A 47 -19.09 -9.19 -4.55
N GLU A 48 -20.29 -9.39 -5.12
CA GLU A 48 -21.54 -9.50 -4.36
C GLU A 48 -21.80 -8.34 -3.37
N GLY A 49 -21.44 -7.12 -3.78
CA GLY A 49 -21.64 -5.91 -2.98
C GLY A 49 -20.49 -5.55 -2.05
N GLN A 50 -19.51 -6.43 -1.83
CA GLN A 50 -18.28 -6.09 -1.10
C GLN A 50 -17.23 -5.50 -2.04
N GLY A 51 -16.71 -4.33 -1.73
CA GLY A 51 -15.66 -3.68 -2.51
C GLY A 51 -14.32 -4.42 -2.43
N ALA A 52 -13.50 -4.33 -3.50
CA ALA A 52 -12.19 -4.98 -3.59
C ALA A 52 -11.27 -4.65 -2.40
N TYR A 53 -11.27 -3.41 -1.90
CA TYR A 53 -10.54 -3.04 -0.68
C TYR A 53 -10.92 -3.89 0.52
N PHE A 54 -12.23 -4.04 0.75
CA PHE A 54 -12.75 -4.77 1.90
C PHE A 54 -12.37 -6.25 1.82
N ILE A 55 -12.56 -6.88 0.67
CA ILE A 55 -12.25 -8.30 0.43
C ILE A 55 -10.76 -8.57 0.66
N THR A 56 -9.88 -7.73 0.10
CA THR A 56 -8.43 -7.91 0.21
C THR A 56 -7.95 -7.78 1.65
N LEU A 57 -8.47 -6.80 2.40
CA LEU A 57 -7.95 -6.44 3.72
C LEU A 57 -8.62 -7.18 4.88
N ASN A 58 -9.78 -7.83 4.64
CA ASN A 58 -10.56 -8.44 5.72
C ASN A 58 -10.73 -9.96 5.63
N ARG A 59 -9.97 -10.63 4.77
CA ARG A 59 -9.86 -12.09 4.79
C ARG A 59 -9.37 -12.58 6.15
N ASN A 60 -9.77 -13.77 6.55
CA ASN A 60 -9.41 -14.40 7.84
C ASN A 60 -9.89 -13.63 9.08
N LYS A 61 -10.90 -12.77 8.95
CA LYS A 61 -11.48 -12.02 10.07
C LYS A 61 -12.87 -12.50 10.39
N GLN A 62 -13.25 -12.35 11.65
CA GLN A 62 -14.63 -12.44 12.10
C GLN A 62 -15.20 -11.02 12.28
N SER A 63 -16.48 -10.86 11.99
CA SER A 63 -17.16 -9.57 12.12
C SER A 63 -18.15 -9.63 13.28
N VAL A 64 -17.95 -8.78 14.28
CA VAL A 64 -18.85 -8.57 15.40
C VAL A 64 -19.34 -7.12 15.36
N ALA A 65 -20.63 -6.90 15.31
CA ALA A 65 -21.23 -5.57 15.25
C ALA A 65 -21.75 -5.17 16.64
N VAL A 66 -21.13 -4.15 17.24
CA VAL A 66 -21.38 -3.68 18.62
C VAL A 66 -21.47 -2.15 18.64
N ASP A 67 -22.46 -1.60 19.34
CA ASP A 67 -22.56 -0.16 19.58
C ASP A 67 -21.64 0.29 20.73
N LEU A 68 -20.43 0.72 20.39
CA LEU A 68 -19.45 1.22 21.36
C LEU A 68 -19.85 2.51 22.08
N LYS A 69 -20.97 3.14 21.71
CA LYS A 69 -21.46 4.34 22.40
C LYS A 69 -22.44 4.02 23.53
N SER A 70 -22.98 2.82 23.57
CA SER A 70 -23.83 2.34 24.67
C SER A 70 -23.01 1.66 25.77
N GLU A 71 -23.52 1.67 26.98
CA GLU A 71 -22.83 1.01 28.11
C GLU A 71 -22.81 -0.51 27.93
N GLU A 72 -23.91 -1.08 27.46
CA GLU A 72 -24.05 -2.51 27.21
C GLU A 72 -23.13 -2.98 26.07
N GLY A 73 -23.08 -2.24 24.96
CA GLY A 73 -22.16 -2.54 23.87
C GLY A 73 -20.69 -2.38 24.29
N LEU A 74 -20.38 -1.36 25.08
CA LEU A 74 -19.03 -1.18 25.62
C LEU A 74 -18.64 -2.32 26.57
N LYS A 75 -19.60 -2.83 27.37
CA LYS A 75 -19.38 -4.02 28.21
C LYS A 75 -19.04 -5.25 27.36
N VAL A 76 -19.79 -5.50 26.29
CA VAL A 76 -19.47 -6.59 25.34
C VAL A 76 -18.05 -6.43 24.78
N PHE A 77 -17.67 -5.21 24.42
CA PHE A 77 -16.30 -4.93 23.94
C PHE A 77 -15.24 -5.21 25.02
N TYR A 78 -15.47 -4.85 26.28
CA TYR A 78 -14.54 -5.16 27.36
C TYR A 78 -14.46 -6.66 27.66
N ASP A 79 -15.54 -7.40 27.48
CA ASP A 79 -15.51 -8.86 27.61
C ASP A 79 -14.69 -9.49 26.48
N LEU A 80 -14.74 -8.94 25.25
CA LEU A 80 -13.84 -9.32 24.15
C LEU A 80 -12.37 -8.99 24.46
N VAL A 81 -12.09 -7.84 25.07
CA VAL A 81 -10.73 -7.41 25.44
C VAL A 81 -10.07 -8.37 26.43
N LYS A 82 -10.83 -9.02 27.31
CA LYS A 82 -10.29 -10.03 28.26
C LYS A 82 -9.72 -11.24 27.56
N GLU A 83 -10.27 -11.59 26.39
CA GLU A 83 -9.86 -12.73 25.56
C GLU A 83 -8.89 -12.34 24.44
N ALA A 84 -8.61 -11.04 24.28
CA ALA A 84 -7.78 -10.52 23.20
C ALA A 84 -6.33 -10.30 23.65
N ASP A 85 -5.39 -10.55 22.75
CA ASP A 85 -3.99 -10.18 22.93
C ASP A 85 -3.70 -8.74 22.48
N VAL A 86 -4.39 -8.28 21.43
CA VAL A 86 -4.10 -7.01 20.76
C VAL A 86 -5.39 -6.32 20.34
N VAL A 87 -5.47 -5.03 20.55
CA VAL A 87 -6.50 -4.15 19.98
C VAL A 87 -5.83 -3.15 19.04
N ILE A 88 -6.27 -3.13 17.77
CA ILE A 88 -5.75 -2.22 16.75
C ILE A 88 -6.87 -1.28 16.31
N GLU A 89 -6.56 0.01 16.22
CA GLU A 89 -7.50 1.01 15.72
C GLU A 89 -6.79 2.05 14.84
N ASN A 90 -7.57 2.70 13.97
CA ASN A 90 -7.12 3.79 13.10
C ASN A 90 -8.13 4.95 13.15
N PHE A 91 -8.59 5.29 14.35
CA PHE A 91 -9.49 6.41 14.57
C PHE A 91 -8.75 7.76 14.53
N SER A 92 -9.50 8.83 14.31
CA SER A 92 -8.97 10.17 14.51
C SER A 92 -8.56 10.39 15.98
N ALA A 93 -7.57 11.24 16.18
CA ALA A 93 -7.03 11.52 17.52
C ALA A 93 -8.12 11.83 18.55
N GLY A 94 -8.03 11.18 19.72
CA GLY A 94 -8.95 11.32 20.84
C GLY A 94 -10.28 10.56 20.73
N VAL A 95 -10.58 9.89 19.60
CA VAL A 95 -11.80 9.09 19.46
C VAL A 95 -11.76 7.85 20.34
N ALA A 96 -10.64 7.15 20.39
CA ALA A 96 -10.47 5.98 21.26
C ALA A 96 -10.69 6.34 22.75
N ASP A 97 -10.22 7.51 23.18
CA ASP A 97 -10.47 8.01 24.52
C ASP A 97 -11.94 8.35 24.79
N LYS A 98 -12.60 9.01 23.84
CA LYS A 98 -14.04 9.33 23.94
C LYS A 98 -14.90 8.07 24.03
N LEU A 99 -14.52 7.03 23.29
CA LEU A 99 -15.19 5.73 23.32
C LEU A 99 -14.75 4.85 24.49
N LYS A 100 -13.80 5.29 25.33
CA LYS A 100 -13.22 4.54 26.44
C LYS A 100 -12.58 3.21 26.03
N ILE A 101 -11.97 3.19 24.84
CA ILE A 101 -11.29 2.01 24.27
C ILE A 101 -9.78 2.22 24.06
N SER A 102 -9.20 3.30 24.60
CA SER A 102 -7.76 3.50 24.61
C SER A 102 -7.07 2.61 25.65
N TYR A 103 -5.77 2.41 25.54
CA TYR A 103 -4.95 1.56 26.41
C TYR A 103 -5.22 1.78 27.91
N ARG A 104 -5.35 3.04 28.34
CA ARG A 104 -5.57 3.37 29.77
C ARG A 104 -6.85 2.77 30.34
N TYR A 105 -7.89 2.55 29.52
CA TYR A 105 -9.12 1.89 29.93
C TYR A 105 -9.00 0.37 29.81
N LEU A 106 -8.41 -0.12 28.68
CA LEU A 106 -8.39 -1.55 28.38
C LEU A 106 -7.48 -2.33 29.31
N ARG A 107 -6.37 -1.73 29.79
CA ARG A 107 -5.47 -2.35 30.76
C ARG A 107 -6.13 -2.68 32.12
N GLU A 108 -7.24 -2.04 32.45
CA GLU A 108 -8.00 -2.33 33.66
C GLU A 108 -8.74 -3.67 33.57
N TYR A 109 -9.09 -4.10 32.33
CA TYR A 109 -9.78 -5.36 32.07
C TYR A 109 -8.80 -6.49 31.68
N ASN A 110 -7.71 -6.14 31.05
CA ASN A 110 -6.64 -7.06 30.65
C ASN A 110 -5.28 -6.35 30.78
N PRO A 111 -4.54 -6.58 31.88
CA PRO A 111 -3.21 -5.97 32.07
C PRO A 111 -2.18 -6.34 31.01
N GLY A 112 -2.37 -7.49 30.35
CA GLY A 112 -1.51 -7.96 29.25
C GLY A 112 -1.90 -7.43 27.88
N ILE A 113 -2.94 -6.61 27.76
CA ILE A 113 -3.42 -6.11 26.47
C ILE A 113 -2.40 -5.21 25.79
N ILE A 114 -2.17 -5.45 24.52
CA ILE A 114 -1.40 -4.54 23.66
C ILE A 114 -2.39 -3.74 22.82
N THR A 115 -2.24 -2.43 22.78
CA THR A 115 -3.02 -1.59 21.88
C THR A 115 -2.11 -0.99 20.82
N CYS A 116 -2.59 -0.89 19.58
CA CYS A 116 -1.88 -0.25 18.48
C CYS A 116 -2.79 0.79 17.82
N SER A 117 -2.40 2.05 17.90
CA SER A 117 -3.07 3.16 17.22
C SER A 117 -2.25 3.59 16.02
N ILE A 118 -2.85 3.60 14.83
CA ILE A 118 -2.21 4.06 13.60
C ILE A 118 -2.90 5.35 13.17
N SER A 119 -2.17 6.47 13.15
CA SER A 119 -2.72 7.78 12.79
C SER A 119 -1.77 8.54 11.87
N GLY A 120 -2.23 9.66 11.31
CA GLY A 120 -1.40 10.48 10.42
C GLY A 120 -0.15 11.03 11.08
N PHE A 121 -0.25 11.43 12.37
CA PHE A 121 0.78 12.20 13.07
C PHE A 121 1.16 11.65 14.45
N GLY A 122 0.65 10.48 14.83
CA GLY A 122 0.86 9.93 16.15
C GLY A 122 -0.06 10.56 17.22
N SER A 123 0.15 10.17 18.46
CA SER A 123 -0.67 10.59 19.62
C SER A 123 -0.22 11.90 20.26
N ALA A 124 0.91 12.48 19.83
CA ALA A 124 1.51 13.68 20.40
C ALA A 124 2.07 14.63 19.34
N GLY A 125 2.50 15.81 19.77
CA GLY A 125 3.10 16.82 18.87
C GLY A 125 2.09 17.86 18.36
N PRO A 126 2.56 18.88 17.62
CA PRO A 126 1.73 20.04 17.24
C PRO A 126 0.60 19.70 16.28
N ASN A 127 0.72 18.63 15.51
CA ASN A 127 -0.23 18.24 14.46
C ASN A 127 -1.07 17.00 14.81
N TYR A 128 -1.00 16.45 16.04
CA TYR A 128 -1.61 15.15 16.37
C TYR A 128 -3.13 15.09 16.11
N GLN A 129 -3.84 16.22 16.20
CA GLN A 129 -5.29 16.31 15.93
C GLN A 129 -5.62 16.56 14.44
N ARG A 130 -4.61 16.80 13.61
CA ARG A 130 -4.82 17.12 12.21
C ARG A 130 -5.22 15.87 11.44
N PRO A 131 -6.26 15.91 10.57
CA PRO A 131 -6.61 14.79 9.72
C PRO A 131 -5.53 14.57 8.66
N ALA A 132 -5.24 13.30 8.36
CA ALA A 132 -4.35 12.91 7.29
C ALA A 132 -4.85 11.65 6.60
N PHE A 133 -4.43 11.50 5.34
CA PHE A 133 -4.55 10.31 4.53
C PHE A 133 -3.21 10.05 3.85
N ASP A 134 -3.06 8.92 3.19
CA ASP A 134 -1.86 8.48 2.49
C ASP A 134 -1.10 9.62 1.77
N GLN A 135 -1.75 10.33 0.85
CA GLN A 135 -1.09 11.40 0.08
C GLN A 135 -0.61 12.58 0.93
N VAL A 136 -1.31 12.89 2.03
CA VAL A 136 -0.92 13.99 2.91
C VAL A 136 0.41 13.67 3.60
N VAL A 137 0.58 12.43 4.09
CA VAL A 137 1.82 12.03 4.75
C VAL A 137 2.94 11.77 3.76
N GLN A 138 2.66 11.31 2.53
CA GLN A 138 3.67 11.24 1.46
C GLN A 138 4.21 12.63 1.10
N ALA A 139 3.34 13.64 1.02
CA ALA A 139 3.75 15.01 0.73
C ALA A 139 4.60 15.61 1.86
N LEU A 140 4.16 15.44 3.12
CA LEU A 140 4.86 15.98 4.29
C LEU A 140 6.15 15.21 4.60
N GLY A 141 6.21 13.93 4.30
CA GLY A 141 7.36 13.07 4.55
C GLY A 141 8.51 13.22 3.56
N GLY A 142 8.44 14.15 2.60
CA GLY A 142 9.51 14.43 1.65
C GLY A 142 9.61 13.46 0.47
N GLY A 143 8.98 12.28 0.53
CA GLY A 143 9.07 11.28 -0.55
C GLY A 143 8.58 11.78 -1.91
N MET A 144 7.57 12.66 -1.95
CA MET A 144 7.07 13.23 -3.20
C MET A 144 8.04 14.21 -3.85
N SER A 145 8.92 14.87 -3.09
CA SER A 145 9.89 15.83 -3.64
C SER A 145 11.03 15.16 -4.39
N ILE A 146 11.26 13.87 -4.17
CA ILE A 146 12.30 13.07 -4.82
C ILE A 146 11.75 12.02 -5.79
N THR A 147 10.43 11.90 -5.92
CA THR A 147 9.76 10.95 -6.81
C THR A 147 9.27 11.66 -8.07
N GLY A 148 9.62 11.14 -9.24
CA GLY A 148 9.25 11.71 -10.53
C GLY A 148 10.46 11.99 -11.40
N THR A 149 10.23 12.65 -12.54
CA THR A 149 11.26 12.97 -13.54
C THR A 149 11.85 14.36 -13.38
N ASP A 150 11.16 15.26 -12.69
CA ASP A 150 11.56 16.63 -12.49
C ASP A 150 10.94 17.20 -11.19
N ALA A 151 11.48 18.33 -10.73
CA ALA A 151 11.05 18.97 -9.49
C ALA A 151 9.75 19.81 -9.64
N GLU A 152 9.29 20.07 -10.85
CA GLU A 152 8.08 20.89 -11.09
C GLU A 152 6.81 20.04 -10.94
N HIS A 153 6.94 18.70 -11.04
CA HIS A 153 5.83 17.75 -10.98
C HIS A 153 6.01 16.74 -9.83
N PRO A 154 5.88 17.17 -8.55
CA PRO A 154 5.98 16.27 -7.41
C PRO A 154 5.02 15.08 -7.56
N THR A 155 5.52 13.87 -7.48
CA THR A 155 4.77 12.66 -7.80
C THR A 155 4.70 11.73 -6.59
N ARG A 156 3.49 11.26 -6.26
CA ARG A 156 3.32 10.24 -5.23
C ARG A 156 3.77 8.85 -5.72
N ALA A 157 4.08 7.96 -4.79
CA ALA A 157 4.19 6.54 -5.12
C ALA A 157 2.86 6.01 -5.72
N GLY A 158 2.94 5.10 -6.68
CA GLY A 158 1.77 4.51 -7.34
C GLY A 158 0.86 3.72 -6.38
N ILE A 159 1.44 3.12 -5.34
CA ILE A 159 0.74 2.43 -4.25
C ILE A 159 0.62 3.36 -3.03
N PRO A 160 -0.33 3.12 -2.11
CA PRO A 160 -0.52 3.93 -0.90
C PRO A 160 0.58 3.64 0.14
N ILE A 161 1.82 4.10 -0.13
CA ILE A 161 2.99 3.76 0.68
C ILE A 161 2.94 4.36 2.10
N GLY A 162 2.17 5.43 2.31
CA GLY A 162 1.92 5.99 3.63
C GLY A 162 1.11 5.04 4.51
N ASP A 163 -0.02 4.57 3.99
CA ASP A 163 -0.89 3.60 4.67
C ASP A 163 -0.17 2.26 4.87
N LEU A 164 0.49 1.74 3.82
CA LEU A 164 1.24 0.49 3.90
C LEU A 164 2.39 0.57 4.90
N GLY A 165 3.12 1.69 4.93
CA GLY A 165 4.17 1.94 5.93
C GLY A 165 3.61 1.91 7.34
N GLY A 166 2.50 2.62 7.60
CA GLY A 166 1.80 2.59 8.88
C GLY A 166 1.41 1.18 9.30
N GLY A 167 0.84 0.38 8.39
CA GLY A 167 0.48 -1.00 8.66
C GLY A 167 1.69 -1.90 8.97
N MET A 168 2.76 -1.83 8.16
CA MET A 168 3.97 -2.63 8.37
C MET A 168 4.68 -2.29 9.68
N PHE A 169 4.89 -1.01 9.97
CA PHE A 169 5.48 -0.59 11.26
C PHE A 169 4.56 -0.92 12.44
N GLY A 170 3.23 -0.85 12.25
CA GLY A 170 2.25 -1.31 13.23
C GLY A 170 2.44 -2.77 13.60
N VAL A 171 2.53 -3.66 12.61
CA VAL A 171 2.80 -5.09 12.84
C VAL A 171 4.13 -5.30 13.54
N MET A 172 5.21 -4.62 13.12
CA MET A 172 6.52 -4.71 13.79
C MET A 172 6.46 -4.25 15.25
N GLY A 173 5.76 -3.14 15.52
CA GLY A 173 5.54 -2.64 16.88
C GLY A 173 4.76 -3.63 17.75
N VAL A 174 3.67 -4.17 17.23
CA VAL A 174 2.86 -5.19 17.92
C VAL A 174 3.66 -6.46 18.23
N LEU A 175 4.42 -6.98 17.25
CA LEU A 175 5.26 -8.16 17.48
C LEU A 175 6.35 -7.91 18.52
N SER A 176 6.94 -6.70 18.53
CA SER A 176 7.92 -6.30 19.54
C SER A 176 7.30 -6.21 20.93
N ALA A 177 6.08 -5.67 21.02
CA ALA A 177 5.34 -5.58 22.28
C ALA A 177 4.90 -6.96 22.80
N LEU A 178 4.46 -7.87 21.90
CA LEU A 178 4.15 -9.26 22.25
C LEU A 178 5.38 -9.99 22.79
N TYR A 179 6.53 -9.85 22.13
CA TYR A 179 7.78 -10.46 22.58
C TYR A 179 8.27 -9.91 23.92
N GLU A 180 8.06 -8.62 24.18
CA GLU A 180 8.37 -8.01 25.47
C GLU A 180 7.42 -8.52 26.57
N ARG A 181 6.12 -8.62 26.27
CA ARG A 181 5.10 -9.15 27.19
C ARG A 181 5.41 -10.58 27.67
N GLU A 182 5.98 -11.43 26.82
CA GLU A 182 6.41 -12.78 27.23
C GLU A 182 7.43 -12.76 28.39
N ARG A 183 8.09 -11.64 28.65
CA ARG A 183 9.07 -11.47 29.71
C ARG A 183 8.52 -10.72 30.92
N SER A 184 7.78 -9.63 30.67
CA SER A 184 7.24 -8.78 31.74
C SER A 184 5.89 -9.22 32.26
N GLY A 185 5.09 -9.89 31.43
CA GLY A 185 3.68 -10.18 31.68
C GLY A 185 2.76 -8.98 31.50
N GLU A 186 3.29 -7.80 31.10
CA GLU A 186 2.54 -6.56 30.96
C GLU A 186 2.35 -6.18 29.50
N GLY A 187 1.14 -5.69 29.17
CA GLY A 187 0.84 -5.08 27.88
C GLY A 187 1.32 -3.64 27.78
N GLN A 188 1.28 -3.08 26.58
CA GLN A 188 1.67 -1.70 26.33
C GLN A 188 0.94 -1.10 25.14
N HIS A 189 1.07 0.22 25.00
CA HIS A 189 0.56 0.96 23.83
C HIS A 189 1.64 1.12 22.76
N VAL A 190 1.26 0.83 21.51
CA VAL A 190 2.07 1.06 20.30
C VAL A 190 1.46 2.23 19.53
N ASP A 191 2.17 3.33 19.47
CA ASP A 191 1.76 4.55 18.75
C ASP A 191 2.49 4.63 17.41
N ILE A 192 1.74 4.62 16.32
CA ILE A 192 2.27 4.66 14.95
C ILE A 192 1.80 5.93 14.25
N SER A 193 2.75 6.79 13.95
CA SER A 193 2.57 7.94 13.07
C SER A 193 2.93 7.57 11.63
N MET A 194 1.98 7.69 10.69
CA MET A 194 2.26 7.46 9.28
C MET A 194 3.33 8.42 8.75
N LEU A 195 3.39 9.66 9.27
CA LEU A 195 4.45 10.61 8.93
C LEU A 195 5.83 10.12 9.39
N ASP A 196 5.94 9.62 10.62
CA ASP A 196 7.21 9.10 11.16
C ASP A 196 7.67 7.88 10.34
N CYS A 197 6.72 7.04 9.90
CA CYS A 197 7.02 5.94 8.98
C CYS A 197 7.60 6.46 7.66
N GLN A 198 7.05 7.52 7.08
CA GLN A 198 7.59 8.12 5.85
C GLN A 198 9.01 8.66 6.07
N ILE A 199 9.26 9.38 7.17
CA ILE A 199 10.60 9.88 7.52
C ILE A 199 11.60 8.72 7.70
N SER A 200 11.20 7.66 8.41
CA SER A 200 12.04 6.46 8.57
C SER A 200 12.39 5.80 7.23
N MET A 201 11.43 5.76 6.29
CA MET A 201 11.64 5.19 4.95
C MET A 201 12.51 6.04 4.03
N LEU A 202 12.78 7.32 4.34
CA LEU A 202 13.80 8.09 3.62
C LEU A 202 15.20 7.46 3.76
N ASN A 203 15.44 6.72 4.84
CA ASN A 203 16.62 5.92 5.06
C ASN A 203 17.94 6.72 4.85
N TYR A 204 18.86 6.21 4.04
CA TYR A 204 20.14 6.85 3.75
C TYR A 204 19.99 8.21 3.02
N MET A 205 18.92 8.44 2.31
CA MET A 205 18.66 9.74 1.62
C MET A 205 18.61 10.89 2.64
N ALA A 206 17.92 10.69 3.77
CA ALA A 206 17.91 11.68 4.85
C ALA A 206 19.31 11.90 5.45
N THR A 207 20.08 10.82 5.65
CA THR A 207 21.46 10.94 6.14
C THR A 207 22.37 11.67 5.15
N MET A 208 22.24 11.43 3.86
CA MET A 208 22.98 12.13 2.82
C MET A 208 22.66 13.64 2.82
N TYR A 209 21.40 14.01 2.97
CA TYR A 209 20.99 15.39 3.13
C TYR A 209 21.64 16.05 4.35
N PHE A 210 21.60 15.41 5.51
CA PHE A 210 22.25 15.96 6.73
C PHE A 210 23.77 16.11 6.61
N LEU A 211 24.43 15.22 5.87
CA LEU A 211 25.89 15.28 5.66
C LEU A 211 26.30 16.34 4.64
N SER A 212 25.52 16.51 3.58
CA SER A 212 25.91 17.39 2.46
C SER A 212 25.26 18.77 2.52
N GLY A 213 24.10 18.89 3.17
CA GLY A 213 23.23 20.07 3.09
C GLY A 213 22.61 20.28 1.70
N GLN A 214 22.76 19.30 0.79
CA GLN A 214 22.23 19.40 -0.57
C GLN A 214 20.86 18.77 -0.66
N GLU A 215 19.87 19.54 -1.12
CA GLU A 215 18.51 19.08 -1.35
C GLU A 215 18.48 18.07 -2.49
N PRO A 216 17.99 16.85 -2.28
CA PRO A 216 17.87 15.86 -3.35
C PRO A 216 16.74 16.28 -4.31
N THR A 217 16.93 15.98 -5.59
CA THR A 217 15.94 16.26 -6.65
C THR A 217 15.47 14.95 -7.30
N PRO A 218 14.28 14.94 -7.93
CA PRO A 218 13.83 13.79 -8.70
C PRO A 218 14.78 13.49 -9.86
N ILE A 219 15.13 12.24 -10.03
CA ILE A 219 16.03 11.77 -11.09
C ILE A 219 15.39 10.65 -11.94
N GLY A 220 14.07 10.52 -11.89
CA GLY A 220 13.32 9.47 -12.57
C GLY A 220 13.72 8.08 -12.08
N ASN A 221 14.01 7.18 -13.02
CA ASN A 221 14.45 5.82 -12.71
C ASN A 221 15.98 5.67 -12.64
N SER A 222 16.72 6.79 -12.75
CA SER A 222 18.17 6.78 -12.70
C SER A 222 18.70 6.56 -11.29
N HIS A 223 19.93 6.09 -11.19
CA HIS A 223 20.66 6.06 -9.93
C HIS A 223 21.63 7.26 -9.84
N PHE A 224 21.81 7.80 -8.63
CA PHE A 224 22.64 8.99 -8.40
C PHE A 224 24.17 8.73 -8.48
N VAL A 225 24.59 7.47 -8.50
CA VAL A 225 26.01 7.06 -8.62
C VAL A 225 26.24 6.11 -9.79
N HIS A 226 25.38 5.07 -9.96
CA HIS A 226 25.63 3.99 -10.89
C HIS A 226 25.11 4.30 -12.29
N VAL A 227 25.94 4.07 -13.32
CA VAL A 227 25.61 4.25 -14.74
C VAL A 227 26.19 3.09 -15.56
N PRO A 228 25.37 2.45 -16.42
CA PRO A 228 23.93 2.61 -16.54
C PRO A 228 23.15 1.95 -15.42
N TYR A 229 22.18 2.67 -14.87
CA TYR A 229 21.19 2.15 -13.95
C TYR A 229 19.91 2.95 -14.16
N ASN A 230 19.05 2.49 -15.08
CA ASN A 230 17.88 3.25 -15.53
C ASN A 230 16.87 2.33 -16.23
N SER A 231 15.73 2.92 -16.62
CA SER A 231 14.81 2.31 -17.57
C SER A 231 15.15 2.70 -18.99
N TYR A 232 15.15 1.73 -19.89
CA TYR A 232 15.48 1.92 -21.30
C TYR A 232 14.33 1.46 -22.18
N ARG A 233 14.06 2.22 -23.25
CA ARG A 233 13.02 1.89 -24.22
C ARG A 233 13.48 0.74 -25.12
N THR A 234 12.58 -0.20 -25.36
CA THR A 234 12.69 -1.25 -26.38
C THR A 234 11.64 -1.03 -27.48
N SER A 235 11.61 -1.85 -28.51
CA SER A 235 10.61 -1.71 -29.59
C SER A 235 9.17 -1.95 -29.13
N ASP A 236 8.98 -2.69 -28.02
CA ASP A 236 7.67 -3.12 -27.50
C ASP A 236 7.38 -2.70 -26.03
N GLY A 237 8.30 -1.98 -25.40
CA GLY A 237 8.12 -1.58 -24.01
C GLY A 237 9.33 -0.91 -23.39
N HIS A 238 9.61 -1.26 -22.13
CA HIS A 238 10.77 -0.78 -21.38
C HIS A 238 11.39 -1.91 -20.55
N ILE A 239 12.71 -1.87 -20.43
CA ILE A 239 13.47 -2.73 -19.53
C ILE A 239 14.29 -1.87 -18.55
N ILE A 240 14.54 -2.42 -17.35
CA ILE A 240 15.54 -1.88 -16.42
C ILE A 240 16.85 -2.61 -16.66
N ILE A 241 17.96 -1.87 -16.65
CA ILE A 241 19.33 -2.41 -16.60
C ILE A 241 20.02 -1.76 -15.41
N ALA A 242 20.73 -2.56 -14.58
CA ALA A 242 21.42 -2.09 -13.39
C ALA A 242 22.89 -2.55 -13.40
N VAL A 243 23.79 -1.67 -13.80
CA VAL A 243 25.24 -1.89 -13.78
C VAL A 243 25.85 -1.27 -12.53
N ILE A 244 25.97 -2.08 -11.47
CA ILE A 244 26.49 -1.66 -10.18
C ILE A 244 28.02 -1.86 -10.10
N PHE A 245 28.52 -2.93 -10.72
CA PHE A 245 29.95 -3.27 -10.73
C PHE A 245 30.55 -3.09 -12.14
N ASP A 246 31.84 -2.78 -12.21
CA ASP A 246 32.54 -2.58 -13.47
C ASP A 246 32.52 -3.86 -14.36
N SER A 247 32.53 -5.04 -13.74
CA SER A 247 32.37 -6.31 -14.47
C SER A 247 31.03 -6.44 -15.21
N PHE A 248 29.96 -5.80 -14.71
CA PHE A 248 28.68 -5.76 -15.45
C PHE A 248 28.74 -4.80 -16.62
N TRP A 249 29.59 -3.76 -16.55
CA TRP A 249 29.85 -2.90 -17.70
C TRP A 249 30.57 -3.69 -18.80
N ASP A 250 31.63 -4.42 -18.47
CA ASP A 250 32.36 -5.25 -19.42
C ASP A 250 31.43 -6.26 -20.09
N ASN A 251 30.56 -6.91 -19.31
CA ASN A 251 29.55 -7.83 -19.83
C ASN A 251 28.53 -7.12 -20.75
N LEU A 252 28.13 -5.90 -20.43
CA LEU A 252 27.21 -5.11 -21.24
C LEU A 252 27.82 -4.79 -22.61
N LEU A 253 29.12 -4.50 -22.68
CA LEU A 253 29.83 -4.26 -23.95
C LEU A 253 29.87 -5.46 -24.89
N GLU A 254 29.65 -6.67 -24.35
CA GLU A 254 29.51 -7.88 -25.16
C GLU A 254 28.09 -8.04 -25.74
N VAL A 255 27.11 -7.40 -25.13
CA VAL A 255 25.69 -7.43 -25.54
C VAL A 255 25.38 -6.27 -26.49
N VAL A 256 25.83 -5.07 -26.14
CA VAL A 256 25.65 -3.85 -26.95
C VAL A 256 26.98 -3.54 -27.66
N ASP A 257 27.04 -3.90 -28.96
CA ASP A 257 28.23 -3.64 -29.77
C ASP A 257 28.25 -2.19 -30.27
N PHE A 258 28.84 -1.32 -29.43
CA PHE A 258 29.02 0.09 -29.76
C PHE A 258 30.41 0.55 -29.35
N GLU A 259 31.28 0.73 -30.36
CA GLU A 259 32.71 1.02 -30.15
C GLU A 259 33.01 2.19 -29.23
N PRO A 260 32.27 3.33 -29.24
CA PRO A 260 32.54 4.44 -28.31
C PRO A 260 32.38 4.08 -26.86
N PHE A 261 31.64 3.04 -26.50
CA PHE A 261 31.53 2.59 -25.09
C PHE A 261 32.80 1.87 -24.58
N ARG A 262 33.73 1.51 -25.50
CA ARG A 262 35.00 0.86 -25.13
C ARG A 262 36.10 1.85 -24.75
N ASP A 263 35.81 3.16 -24.74
CA ASP A 263 36.76 4.18 -24.28
C ASP A 263 37.19 3.89 -22.83
N GLU A 264 38.50 4.04 -22.57
CA GLU A 264 39.13 3.81 -21.26
C GLU A 264 38.43 4.58 -20.11
N LYS A 265 37.89 5.78 -20.38
CA LYS A 265 37.18 6.57 -19.38
C LYS A 265 35.97 5.87 -18.80
N TYR A 266 35.33 4.97 -19.55
CA TYR A 266 34.11 4.26 -19.12
C TYR A 266 34.38 2.98 -18.33
N LYS A 267 35.62 2.57 -18.18
CA LYS A 267 36.00 1.43 -17.34
C LYS A 267 35.68 1.64 -15.87
N THR A 268 35.48 2.87 -15.44
CA THR A 268 35.17 3.21 -14.05
C THR A 268 33.82 3.92 -13.92
N GLN A 269 33.15 3.74 -12.79
CA GLN A 269 31.88 4.42 -12.49
C GLN A 269 31.97 5.96 -12.60
N PRO A 270 33.00 6.65 -12.07
CA PRO A 270 33.10 8.11 -12.24
C PRO A 270 33.13 8.55 -13.69
N GLY A 271 33.81 7.81 -14.56
CA GLY A 271 33.87 8.13 -15.99
C GLY A 271 32.50 7.95 -16.66
N ARG A 272 31.79 6.89 -16.33
CA ARG A 272 30.42 6.66 -16.83
C ARG A 272 29.45 7.72 -16.28
N LEU A 273 29.55 8.06 -15.02
CA LEU A 273 28.69 9.08 -14.38
C LEU A 273 28.87 10.46 -15.03
N ALA A 274 30.11 10.83 -15.38
CA ALA A 274 30.39 12.10 -16.04
C ALA A 274 29.70 12.23 -17.42
N ASP A 275 29.52 11.12 -18.14
CA ASP A 275 28.88 11.09 -19.46
C ASP A 275 27.51 10.36 -19.44
N LYS A 276 26.81 10.40 -18.30
CA LYS A 276 25.55 9.67 -18.07
C LYS A 276 24.53 9.89 -19.17
N ASP A 277 24.28 11.13 -19.57
CA ASP A 277 23.24 11.47 -20.55
C ASP A 277 23.58 10.89 -21.94
N PHE A 278 24.87 10.88 -22.31
CA PHE A 278 25.33 10.24 -23.55
C PHE A 278 25.12 8.73 -23.50
N ILE A 279 25.50 8.07 -22.40
CA ILE A 279 25.37 6.62 -22.23
C ILE A 279 23.89 6.22 -22.23
N ASP A 280 23.07 6.87 -21.43
CA ASP A 280 21.63 6.59 -21.31
C ASP A 280 20.90 6.85 -22.65
N GLY A 281 21.21 7.97 -23.32
CA GLY A 281 20.66 8.32 -24.61
C GLY A 281 21.00 7.26 -25.68
N LYS A 282 22.27 6.84 -25.72
CA LYS A 282 22.73 5.85 -26.72
C LYS A 282 22.18 4.46 -26.45
N LEU A 283 22.09 4.05 -25.19
CA LEU A 283 21.43 2.79 -24.83
C LEU A 283 19.95 2.79 -25.23
N ASN A 284 19.22 3.88 -25.04
CA ASN A 284 17.84 4.00 -25.50
C ASN A 284 17.72 3.82 -27.03
N GLU A 285 18.65 4.39 -27.81
CA GLU A 285 18.65 4.20 -29.28
C GLU A 285 18.92 2.73 -29.67
N LEU A 286 19.93 2.12 -29.07
CA LEU A 286 20.34 0.76 -29.37
C LEU A 286 19.27 -0.26 -28.96
N LEU A 287 18.73 -0.11 -27.75
CA LEU A 287 17.76 -1.05 -27.21
C LEU A 287 16.38 -0.94 -27.88
N ALA A 288 16.03 0.23 -28.43
CA ALA A 288 14.80 0.40 -29.22
C ALA A 288 14.77 -0.42 -30.51
N THR A 289 15.90 -0.98 -30.96
CA THR A 289 16.00 -1.78 -32.22
C THR A 289 15.38 -3.17 -32.09
N ASN A 290 15.21 -3.71 -30.90
CA ASN A 290 14.66 -5.04 -30.66
C ASN A 290 13.66 -5.07 -29.54
N THR A 291 12.98 -6.21 -29.33
CA THR A 291 12.00 -6.43 -28.29
C THR A 291 12.64 -6.55 -26.90
N SER A 292 11.84 -6.33 -25.85
CA SER A 292 12.25 -6.54 -24.47
C SER A 292 12.78 -7.96 -24.25
N ASP A 293 12.08 -8.97 -24.73
CA ASP A 293 12.46 -10.38 -24.56
C ASP A 293 13.80 -10.72 -25.23
N TYR A 294 14.06 -10.14 -26.41
CA TYR A 294 15.34 -10.31 -27.08
C TYR A 294 16.48 -9.78 -26.20
N TRP A 295 16.37 -8.56 -25.71
CA TRP A 295 17.42 -7.94 -24.89
C TRP A 295 17.59 -8.61 -23.53
N LEU A 296 16.49 -8.95 -22.88
CA LEU A 296 16.52 -9.62 -21.57
C LEU A 296 17.27 -10.96 -21.66
N LYS A 297 17.03 -11.74 -22.71
CA LYS A 297 17.75 -13.00 -22.91
C LYS A 297 19.26 -12.76 -22.99
N GLN A 298 19.71 -11.82 -23.83
CA GLN A 298 21.14 -11.52 -24.00
C GLN A 298 21.78 -11.01 -22.70
N LEU A 299 21.09 -10.11 -21.99
CA LEU A 299 21.58 -9.53 -20.72
C LEU A 299 21.64 -10.58 -19.61
N GLN A 300 20.64 -11.45 -19.50
CA GLN A 300 20.59 -12.52 -18.49
C GLN A 300 21.66 -13.58 -18.72
N GLU A 301 21.95 -13.96 -19.97
CA GLU A 301 23.04 -14.87 -20.32
C GLU A 301 24.40 -14.32 -19.83
N LYS A 302 24.56 -13.00 -19.83
CA LYS A 302 25.74 -12.30 -19.28
C LYS A 302 25.61 -11.92 -17.80
N ARG A 303 24.58 -12.42 -17.11
CA ARG A 303 24.29 -12.17 -15.68
C ARG A 303 24.20 -10.69 -15.32
N ILE A 304 23.78 -9.85 -16.24
CA ILE A 304 23.51 -8.43 -15.96
C ILE A 304 22.14 -8.33 -15.32
N PRO A 305 22.02 -7.66 -14.15
CA PRO A 305 20.72 -7.43 -13.53
C PRO A 305 19.82 -6.61 -14.45
N CYS A 306 18.73 -7.21 -14.88
CA CYS A 306 17.76 -6.60 -15.81
C CYS A 306 16.37 -7.19 -15.59
N ALA A 307 15.35 -6.41 -15.92
CA ALA A 307 13.96 -6.86 -15.86
C ALA A 307 13.10 -6.05 -16.83
N LYS A 308 12.01 -6.64 -17.31
CA LYS A 308 10.95 -5.92 -18.03
C LYS A 308 10.16 -5.05 -17.05
N VAL A 309 9.73 -3.88 -17.48
CA VAL A 309 8.75 -3.07 -16.74
C VAL A 309 7.36 -3.65 -17.01
N ASN A 310 6.94 -4.58 -16.17
CA ASN A 310 5.68 -5.29 -16.30
C ASN A 310 4.47 -4.41 -16.01
N ARG A 311 3.38 -4.63 -16.74
CA ARG A 311 2.05 -4.19 -16.35
C ARG A 311 1.48 -5.13 -15.27
N PHE A 312 0.40 -4.71 -14.59
CA PHE A 312 -0.23 -5.53 -13.53
C PHE A 312 -0.55 -6.96 -13.97
N GLY A 313 -1.16 -7.14 -15.15
CA GLY A 313 -1.49 -8.47 -15.65
C GLY A 313 -0.25 -9.35 -15.89
N GLU A 314 0.81 -8.78 -16.41
CA GLU A 314 2.09 -9.47 -16.62
C GLU A 314 2.73 -9.86 -15.29
N ALA A 315 2.82 -8.91 -14.33
CA ALA A 315 3.38 -9.17 -13.02
C ALA A 315 2.59 -10.23 -12.24
N LEU A 316 1.25 -10.20 -12.30
CA LEU A 316 0.38 -11.16 -11.60
C LEU A 316 0.26 -12.52 -12.28
N SER A 317 0.80 -12.67 -13.49
CA SER A 317 0.90 -13.94 -14.22
C SER A 317 2.34 -14.46 -14.35
N ASP A 318 3.31 -13.76 -13.78
CA ASP A 318 4.71 -14.15 -13.79
C ASP A 318 4.91 -15.47 -13.05
N GLU A 319 5.67 -16.39 -13.65
CA GLU A 319 5.89 -17.75 -13.14
C GLU A 319 6.51 -17.75 -11.75
N GLN A 320 7.48 -16.85 -11.50
CA GLN A 320 8.10 -16.70 -10.17
C GLN A 320 7.09 -16.22 -9.12
N VAL A 321 6.21 -15.30 -9.49
CA VAL A 321 5.16 -14.77 -8.62
C VAL A 321 4.14 -15.87 -8.28
N LEU A 322 3.70 -16.63 -9.28
CA LEU A 322 2.77 -17.74 -9.10
C LEU A 322 3.38 -18.88 -8.30
N SER A 323 4.63 -19.26 -8.59
CA SER A 323 5.34 -20.34 -7.89
C SER A 323 5.54 -20.05 -6.38
N ARG A 324 5.51 -18.77 -6.01
CA ARG A 324 5.58 -18.33 -4.61
C ARG A 324 4.22 -18.07 -3.98
N ASN A 325 3.15 -18.52 -4.60
CA ASN A 325 1.78 -18.37 -4.10
C ASN A 325 1.42 -16.90 -3.78
N MET A 326 1.86 -15.97 -4.64
CA MET A 326 1.60 -14.54 -4.45
C MET A 326 0.33 -14.05 -5.13
N VAL A 327 -0.37 -14.93 -5.86
CA VAL A 327 -1.73 -14.72 -6.37
C VAL A 327 -2.59 -15.85 -5.84
N VAL A 328 -3.58 -15.54 -5.03
CA VAL A 328 -4.43 -16.51 -4.33
C VAL A 328 -5.89 -16.26 -4.62
N ASP A 329 -6.69 -17.31 -4.58
CA ASP A 329 -8.14 -17.20 -4.70
C ASP A 329 -8.71 -16.65 -3.39
N LEU A 330 -9.65 -15.70 -3.52
CA LEU A 330 -10.41 -15.10 -2.43
C LEU A 330 -11.89 -15.40 -2.67
N GLU A 331 -12.51 -16.05 -1.70
CA GLU A 331 -13.92 -16.39 -1.74
C GLU A 331 -14.77 -15.30 -1.08
N HIS A 332 -15.99 -15.15 -1.53
CA HIS A 332 -17.04 -14.39 -0.85
C HIS A 332 -17.96 -15.37 -0.12
N PRO A 333 -18.64 -14.99 0.99
CA PRO A 333 -19.58 -15.88 1.69
C PRO A 333 -20.71 -16.44 0.83
N SER A 334 -21.01 -15.86 -0.34
CA SER A 334 -21.95 -16.39 -1.34
C SER A 334 -21.39 -17.53 -2.21
N GLY A 335 -20.10 -17.85 -2.10
CA GLY A 335 -19.40 -18.78 -2.98
C GLY A 335 -18.82 -18.17 -4.26
N ALA A 336 -19.03 -16.88 -4.53
CA ALA A 336 -18.36 -16.17 -5.62
C ALA A 336 -16.87 -16.01 -5.32
N THR A 337 -16.02 -15.99 -6.35
CA THR A 337 -14.56 -15.95 -6.18
C THR A 337 -13.93 -14.79 -6.93
N THR A 338 -12.81 -14.28 -6.40
CA THR A 338 -11.89 -13.37 -7.09
C THR A 338 -10.45 -13.77 -6.73
N ARG A 339 -9.46 -13.02 -7.21
CA ARG A 339 -8.06 -13.23 -6.83
C ARG A 339 -7.47 -11.99 -6.18
N GLY A 340 -6.51 -12.20 -5.29
CA GLY A 340 -5.81 -11.13 -4.60
C GLY A 340 -4.36 -11.50 -4.30
N PRO A 341 -3.59 -10.56 -3.73
CA PRO A 341 -2.20 -10.82 -3.36
C PRO A 341 -2.10 -11.84 -2.21
N GLY A 342 -1.16 -12.78 -2.33
CA GLY A 342 -0.81 -13.74 -1.30
C GLY A 342 0.03 -13.14 -0.17
N ASN A 343 0.38 -13.96 0.82
CA ASN A 343 1.26 -13.57 1.92
C ASN A 343 2.74 -13.64 1.49
N PRO A 344 3.52 -12.55 1.56
CA PRO A 344 4.93 -12.58 1.20
C PRO A 344 5.83 -13.27 2.25
N ILE A 345 5.33 -13.45 3.48
CA ILE A 345 6.08 -14.08 4.57
C ILE A 345 5.95 -15.60 4.46
N LYS A 346 7.07 -16.28 4.23
CA LYS A 346 7.14 -17.74 4.12
C LYS A 346 7.97 -18.29 5.28
N LEU A 347 7.31 -18.94 6.23
CA LEU A 347 7.95 -19.51 7.41
C LEU A 347 8.25 -21.00 7.16
N SER A 348 9.44 -21.45 7.57
CA SER A 348 9.90 -22.82 7.28
C SER A 348 9.24 -23.91 8.14
N ARG A 349 8.57 -23.53 9.22
CA ARG A 349 7.95 -24.44 10.21
C ARG A 349 6.47 -24.20 10.43
N THR A 350 5.93 -23.12 9.89
CA THR A 350 4.52 -22.77 9.99
C THR A 350 3.92 -22.93 8.60
N ASP A 351 2.81 -23.64 8.51
CA ASP A 351 2.11 -23.83 7.25
C ASP A 351 1.70 -22.49 6.64
N GLU A 352 1.58 -22.45 5.32
CA GLU A 352 1.07 -21.26 4.64
C GLU A 352 -0.36 -20.99 5.10
N GLU A 353 -0.68 -19.69 5.15
CA GLU A 353 -2.00 -19.19 5.50
C GLU A 353 -3.06 -19.76 4.55
N SER A 354 -4.13 -20.30 5.11
CA SER A 354 -5.37 -20.57 4.39
C SER A 354 -6.26 -19.31 4.44
N PHE A 355 -6.95 -19.02 3.34
CA PHE A 355 -7.73 -17.80 3.22
C PHE A 355 -9.23 -18.11 3.41
N SER A 356 -9.79 -17.65 4.53
CA SER A 356 -11.24 -17.61 4.69
C SER A 356 -11.82 -16.30 4.11
N PRO A 357 -13.09 -16.31 3.65
CA PRO A 357 -13.74 -15.13 3.10
C PRO A 357 -13.72 -13.93 4.04
N ALA A 358 -13.67 -12.72 3.48
CA ALA A 358 -13.97 -11.52 4.22
C ALA A 358 -15.43 -11.57 4.70
N PRO A 359 -15.72 -11.28 5.98
CA PRO A 359 -17.03 -11.48 6.56
C PRO A 359 -18.05 -10.44 6.11
N LEU A 360 -19.34 -10.76 6.18
CA LEU A 360 -20.41 -9.77 6.14
C LEU A 360 -20.47 -9.02 7.49
N LEU A 361 -21.10 -7.84 7.49
CA LEU A 361 -21.26 -7.05 8.72
C LEU A 361 -22.03 -7.86 9.78
N GLY A 362 -21.45 -8.00 10.96
CA GLY A 362 -22.04 -8.72 12.08
C GLY A 362 -22.20 -10.24 11.90
N GLN A 363 -21.64 -10.80 10.82
CA GLN A 363 -21.82 -12.22 10.47
C GLN A 363 -21.52 -13.19 11.63
N HIS A 364 -20.62 -12.84 12.49
CA HIS A 364 -20.14 -13.71 13.58
C HIS A 364 -20.54 -13.22 14.97
N THR A 365 -21.41 -12.19 15.07
CA THR A 365 -21.78 -11.60 16.36
C THR A 365 -22.29 -12.68 17.32
N ASP A 366 -23.30 -13.46 16.94
CA ASP A 366 -23.88 -14.48 17.81
C ASP A 366 -22.89 -15.59 18.17
N THR A 367 -22.16 -16.08 17.18
CA THR A 367 -21.17 -17.15 17.40
C THR A 367 -20.06 -16.71 18.35
N VAL A 368 -19.59 -15.48 18.24
CA VAL A 368 -18.55 -14.94 19.12
C VAL A 368 -19.08 -14.71 20.52
N LEU A 369 -20.27 -14.10 20.66
CA LEU A 369 -20.84 -13.83 21.97
C LEU A 369 -21.19 -15.11 22.72
N THR A 370 -21.77 -16.10 22.06
CA THR A 370 -22.13 -17.36 22.71
C THR A 370 -20.96 -18.30 22.88
N GLY A 371 -20.12 -18.46 21.84
CA GLY A 371 -19.07 -19.45 21.82
C GLY A 371 -17.79 -19.01 22.56
N LEU A 372 -17.37 -17.75 22.38
CA LEU A 372 -16.16 -17.23 23.03
C LEU A 372 -16.45 -16.61 24.39
N LEU A 373 -17.50 -15.76 24.48
CA LEU A 373 -17.80 -15.01 25.71
C LEU A 373 -18.79 -15.71 26.64
N GLY A 374 -19.44 -16.82 26.21
CA GLY A 374 -20.37 -17.60 27.04
C GLY A 374 -21.71 -16.90 27.33
N TYR A 375 -22.11 -15.93 26.50
CA TYR A 375 -23.42 -15.30 26.63
C TYR A 375 -24.54 -16.30 26.31
N SER A 376 -25.64 -16.24 27.07
CA SER A 376 -26.81 -17.06 26.73
C SER A 376 -27.53 -16.54 25.48
N ALA A 377 -28.30 -17.39 24.83
CA ALA A 377 -29.09 -16.99 23.66
C ALA A 377 -30.07 -15.87 24.01
N GLU A 378 -30.61 -15.88 25.21
CA GLU A 378 -31.54 -14.85 25.72
C GLU A 378 -30.81 -13.50 25.87
N GLN A 379 -29.57 -13.51 26.40
CA GLN A 379 -28.76 -12.28 26.53
C GLN A 379 -28.43 -11.68 25.15
N VAL A 380 -28.07 -12.53 24.19
CA VAL A 380 -27.78 -12.09 22.80
C VAL A 380 -29.04 -11.51 22.16
N ALA A 381 -30.19 -12.18 22.32
CA ALA A 381 -31.48 -11.70 21.80
C ALA A 381 -31.87 -10.35 22.40
N GLN A 382 -31.70 -10.17 23.70
CA GLN A 382 -31.99 -8.91 24.40
C GLN A 382 -31.08 -7.78 23.88
N LEU A 383 -29.76 -7.99 23.77
CA LEU A 383 -28.82 -6.99 23.24
C LEU A 383 -29.16 -6.57 21.81
N ARG A 384 -29.68 -7.51 21.00
CA ARG A 384 -30.12 -7.24 19.62
C ARG A 384 -31.42 -6.44 19.60
N GLU A 385 -32.41 -6.79 20.43
CA GLU A 385 -33.68 -6.04 20.56
C GLU A 385 -33.44 -4.60 20.99
N GLU A 386 -32.47 -4.40 21.90
CA GLU A 386 -32.07 -3.08 22.38
C GLU A 386 -31.18 -2.31 21.38
N GLY A 387 -30.81 -2.92 20.24
CA GLY A 387 -29.97 -2.32 19.20
C GLY A 387 -28.51 -2.12 19.63
N LYS A 388 -28.00 -2.92 20.57
CA LYS A 388 -26.63 -2.86 21.07
C LYS A 388 -25.66 -3.69 20.24
N ILE A 389 -26.18 -4.67 19.55
CA ILE A 389 -25.47 -5.54 18.57
C ILE A 389 -26.32 -5.70 17.31
N ALA A 390 -25.69 -6.08 16.19
CA ALA A 390 -26.37 -6.40 14.94
C ALA A 390 -25.99 -7.79 14.41
#